data_678be805570acb8d68ccbe42367449ac
#
_entry.id   678be805570acb8d68ccbe42367449ac
#
_cell.length_a   1.000
_cell.length_b   1.000
_cell.length_c   1.000
_cell.angle_alpha   90.00
_cell.angle_beta   90.00
_cell.angle_gamma   90.00
#
_symmetry.space_group_name_H-M   'P 1'
#
loop_
_entity.id
_entity.type
_entity.pdbx_description
1 polymer ?
#
loop_
_entity_poly.entity_id
_entity_poly.type
_entity_poly.pdbx_seq_one_letter_code
_entity_poly.pdbx_strand_id
1 'polypeptide(L)'
;MRKRIFSSICLAFLMLVMATLTSFGQTANQPTPLSPWSAELRNFARQDSLNKPPKAPIVFYGSSSVRMWQTLAMDFPGRPVMNRGFGGSRFPDAIQLFDKLVVAYQPRQVVLYEGDNDIGAGATPQQVYQSFQMFAELMRRKLPRTQLVFLAIKPSIARWEMYPKMQEANNLIRQYIEMNPKQLRFVDVGTPLLGPNGKPRPELYREDGLHMTRAGYEIWTRVLTPYLMK
;
A
#
# COMPACT_ATOMS: atom_id res chain seq x y z
N MET A 1 79.02 19.34 -21.57
CA MET A 1 77.87 20.11 -21.03
C MET A 1 76.52 19.49 -21.47
N ARG A 2 76.11 18.32 -20.97
CA ARG A 2 74.81 17.68 -21.31
C ARG A 2 74.43 16.68 -20.21
N LYS A 3 74.16 17.11 -18.96
CA LYS A 3 73.69 16.21 -17.88
C LYS A 3 72.93 16.91 -16.75
N ARG A 4 72.22 17.99 -17.02
CA ARG A 4 71.45 18.66 -15.92
C ARG A 4 70.03 19.11 -16.26
N ILE A 5 69.42 18.66 -17.36
CA ILE A 5 68.04 19.10 -17.75
C ILE A 5 66.97 18.00 -17.51
N PHE A 6 67.40 16.76 -17.28
CA PHE A 6 66.43 15.66 -17.12
C PHE A 6 65.82 15.49 -15.69
N SER A 7 66.38 16.19 -14.68
CA SER A 7 65.96 15.99 -13.30
C SER A 7 64.77 16.89 -12.83
N SER A 8 64.54 17.99 -13.57
CA SER A 8 63.52 18.97 -13.15
C SER A 8 62.09 18.70 -13.70
N ILE A 9 61.99 17.93 -14.77
CA ILE A 9 60.70 17.65 -15.41
C ILE A 9 60.00 16.48 -14.71
N CYS A 10 60.72 15.53 -14.13
CA CYS A 10 60.10 14.43 -13.40
C CYS A 10 59.50 14.84 -12.02
N LEU A 11 60.03 15.89 -11.38
CA LEU A 11 59.51 16.34 -10.08
C LEU A 11 58.20 17.16 -10.23
N ALA A 12 58.05 17.87 -11.37
CA ALA A 12 56.83 18.64 -11.62
C ALA A 12 55.62 17.74 -11.98
N PHE A 13 55.84 16.56 -12.59
CA PHE A 13 54.80 15.63 -12.95
C PHE A 13 54.31 14.80 -11.74
N LEU A 14 55.16 14.58 -10.74
CA LEU A 14 54.80 13.84 -9.52
C LEU A 14 53.96 14.69 -8.54
N MET A 15 54.11 16.00 -8.58
CA MET A 15 53.31 16.92 -7.74
C MET A 15 51.92 17.18 -8.31
N LEU A 16 51.69 17.00 -9.62
CA LEU A 16 50.38 17.22 -10.24
C LEU A 16 49.45 16.01 -10.11
N VAL A 17 49.99 14.81 -9.86
CA VAL A 17 49.18 13.58 -9.66
C VAL A 17 48.71 13.44 -8.22
N MET A 18 49.35 14.09 -7.25
CA MET A 18 48.94 14.04 -5.84
C MET A 18 47.81 15.02 -5.50
N ALA A 19 47.51 15.99 -6.37
CA ALA A 19 46.45 16.98 -6.11
C ALA A 19 45.05 16.54 -6.57
N THR A 20 44.91 15.37 -7.22
CA THR A 20 43.59 14.88 -7.72
C THR A 20 43.00 13.76 -6.90
N LEU A 21 43.62 13.35 -5.78
CA LEU A 21 43.17 12.22 -4.96
C LEU A 21 42.44 12.62 -3.66
N THR A 22 42.11 13.89 -3.47
CA THR A 22 41.43 14.34 -2.22
C THR A 22 40.00 14.84 -2.40
N SER A 23 39.30 14.35 -3.40
CA SER A 23 37.88 14.73 -3.58
C SER A 23 36.91 13.53 -3.69
N PHE A 24 37.31 12.38 -3.13
CA PHE A 24 36.37 11.28 -2.90
C PHE A 24 36.17 11.10 -1.38
N GLY A 25 35.28 11.87 -0.80
CA GLY A 25 35.00 11.66 0.60
C GLY A 25 34.18 12.75 1.20
N GLN A 26 32.90 12.65 1.03
CA GLN A 26 31.84 12.98 1.98
C GLN A 26 30.54 13.17 1.20
N THR A 27 29.98 12.08 0.71
CA THR A 27 28.52 12.07 0.64
C THR A 27 28.08 12.11 2.11
N ALA A 28 27.92 13.33 2.62
CA ALA A 28 27.34 13.59 3.91
C ALA A 28 26.09 12.70 4.02
N ASN A 29 25.97 12.02 5.13
CA ASN A 29 24.82 11.25 5.58
C ASN A 29 23.61 12.19 5.57
N GLN A 30 23.04 12.45 4.39
CA GLN A 30 21.77 13.15 4.28
C GLN A 30 20.75 12.25 4.99
N PRO A 31 20.10 12.71 6.04
CA PRO A 31 19.10 11.91 6.71
C PRO A 31 18.07 11.50 5.64
N THR A 32 17.89 10.19 5.46
CA THR A 32 16.87 9.65 4.58
C THR A 32 15.55 10.36 4.89
N PRO A 33 14.89 10.99 3.92
CA PRO A 33 13.63 11.68 4.17
C PRO A 33 12.70 10.74 4.92
N LEU A 34 12.17 11.18 6.06
CA LEU A 34 11.23 10.36 6.82
C LEU A 34 10.05 10.03 5.91
N SER A 35 9.69 8.75 5.83
CA SER A 35 8.48 8.32 5.13
C SER A 35 7.29 9.17 5.57
N PRO A 36 6.39 9.59 4.65
CA PRO A 36 5.16 10.31 5.01
C PRO A 36 4.36 9.62 6.11
N TRP A 37 4.50 8.29 6.23
CA TRP A 37 3.81 7.45 7.23
C TRP A 37 4.70 7.10 8.44
N SER A 38 5.75 7.86 8.70
CA SER A 38 6.65 7.58 9.84
C SER A 38 5.92 7.52 11.18
N ALA A 39 4.87 8.32 11.36
CA ALA A 39 4.05 8.31 12.57
C ALA A 39 3.22 7.03 12.68
N GLU A 40 2.54 6.63 11.61
CA GLU A 40 1.77 5.37 11.55
C GLU A 40 2.68 4.15 11.77
N LEU A 41 3.85 4.14 11.12
CA LEU A 41 4.81 3.04 11.27
C LEU A 41 5.32 2.91 12.72
N ARG A 42 5.61 4.04 13.38
CA ARG A 42 5.98 4.03 14.81
C ARG A 42 4.82 3.56 15.69
N ASN A 43 3.60 3.98 15.38
CA ASN A 43 2.42 3.55 16.11
C ASN A 43 2.19 2.04 15.97
N PHE A 44 2.32 1.46 14.79
CA PHE A 44 2.23 0.00 14.59
C PHE A 44 3.30 -0.73 15.40
N ALA A 45 4.56 -0.28 15.34
CA ALA A 45 5.64 -0.88 16.11
C ALA A 45 5.38 -0.82 17.64
N ARG A 46 4.82 0.30 18.12
CA ARG A 46 4.42 0.46 19.52
C ARG A 46 3.27 -0.49 19.89
N GLN A 47 2.24 -0.58 19.05
CA GLN A 47 1.12 -1.50 19.27
C GLN A 47 1.61 -2.95 19.37
N ASP A 48 2.50 -3.37 18.48
CA ASP A 48 3.06 -4.72 18.44
C ASP A 48 3.96 -5.02 19.64
N SER A 49 4.64 -4.01 20.19
CA SER A 49 5.43 -4.15 21.42
C SER A 49 4.58 -4.29 22.69
N LEU A 50 3.41 -3.64 22.70
CA LEU A 50 2.47 -3.71 23.83
C LEU A 50 1.58 -4.94 23.77
N ASN A 51 1.17 -5.35 22.57
CA ASN A 51 0.27 -6.47 22.33
C ASN A 51 0.86 -7.35 21.22
N LYS A 52 1.35 -8.52 21.62
CA LYS A 52 1.92 -9.46 20.63
C LYS A 52 0.94 -9.73 19.50
N PRO A 53 1.33 -9.53 18.23
CA PRO A 53 0.50 -9.85 17.09
C PRO A 53 0.01 -11.30 17.12
N PRO A 54 -1.24 -11.57 16.69
CA PRO A 54 -1.75 -12.93 16.63
C PRO A 54 -0.96 -13.77 15.61
N LYS A 55 -0.91 -15.08 15.83
CA LYS A 55 -0.29 -16.01 14.88
C LYS A 55 -1.10 -16.08 13.59
N ALA A 56 -0.42 -16.02 12.45
CA ALA A 56 -1.03 -16.09 11.12
C ALA A 56 -2.30 -15.21 10.99
N PRO A 57 -2.19 -13.90 11.19
CA PRO A 57 -3.35 -13.00 11.23
C PRO A 57 -4.04 -12.87 9.87
N ILE A 58 -5.21 -12.25 9.89
CA ILE A 58 -5.84 -11.64 8.71
C ILE A 58 -5.42 -10.17 8.72
N VAL A 59 -4.53 -9.77 7.82
CA VAL A 59 -4.04 -8.39 7.75
C VAL A 59 -4.92 -7.58 6.82
N PHE A 60 -5.60 -6.57 7.35
CA PHE A 60 -6.25 -5.53 6.57
C PHE A 60 -5.22 -4.47 6.21
N TYR A 61 -4.98 -4.29 4.92
CA TYR A 61 -3.88 -3.51 4.38
C TYR A 61 -4.37 -2.49 3.35
N GLY A 62 -3.71 -1.33 3.27
CA GLY A 62 -4.00 -0.30 2.29
C GLY A 62 -4.29 1.07 2.89
N SER A 63 -5.17 1.84 2.23
CA SER A 63 -5.31 3.26 2.43
C SER A 63 -6.13 3.68 3.66
N SER A 64 -6.52 4.96 3.69
CA SER A 64 -7.26 5.57 4.80
C SER A 64 -8.57 4.86 5.13
N SER A 65 -9.25 4.23 4.17
CA SER A 65 -10.45 3.45 4.44
C SER A 65 -10.19 2.26 5.34
N VAL A 66 -9.01 1.63 5.24
CA VAL A 66 -8.58 0.60 6.19
C VAL A 66 -8.12 1.24 7.51
N ARG A 67 -7.26 2.27 7.45
CA ARG A 67 -6.75 2.96 8.64
C ARG A 67 -7.86 3.44 9.58
N MET A 68 -8.92 3.99 9.00
CA MET A 68 -10.04 4.57 9.75
C MET A 68 -11.07 3.56 10.23
N TRP A 69 -10.91 2.27 9.94
CA TRP A 69 -11.78 1.21 10.45
C TRP A 69 -11.42 0.85 11.90
N GLN A 70 -11.79 1.74 12.81
CA GLN A 70 -11.41 1.63 14.22
C GLN A 70 -12.05 0.44 14.93
N THR A 71 -13.22 0.01 14.47
CA THR A 71 -13.99 -1.11 15.04
C THR A 71 -13.66 -2.47 14.43
N LEU A 72 -12.60 -2.56 13.59
CA LEU A 72 -12.27 -3.75 12.81
C LEU A 72 -12.28 -5.05 13.64
N ALA A 73 -11.63 -5.05 14.80
CA ALA A 73 -11.56 -6.23 15.65
C ALA A 73 -12.92 -6.61 16.27
N MET A 74 -13.76 -5.61 16.57
CA MET A 74 -15.11 -5.83 17.07
C MET A 74 -16.06 -6.31 15.98
N ASP A 75 -15.83 -5.89 14.74
CA ASP A 75 -16.66 -6.25 13.59
C ASP A 75 -16.45 -7.69 13.12
N PHE A 76 -15.30 -8.29 13.46
CA PHE A 76 -14.97 -9.67 13.12
C PHE A 76 -14.59 -10.49 14.38
N PRO A 77 -15.52 -10.68 15.32
CA PRO A 77 -15.25 -11.39 16.56
C PRO A 77 -14.75 -12.82 16.30
N GLY A 78 -13.77 -13.26 17.08
CA GLY A 78 -13.19 -14.59 16.96
C GLY A 78 -12.22 -14.78 15.77
N ARG A 79 -11.96 -13.73 14.99
CA ARG A 79 -10.96 -13.74 13.90
C ARG A 79 -9.74 -12.90 14.27
N PRO A 80 -8.53 -13.39 13.97
CA PRO A 80 -7.29 -12.71 14.33
C PRO A 80 -6.99 -11.57 13.33
N VAL A 81 -7.87 -10.56 13.27
CA VAL A 81 -7.72 -9.43 12.33
C VAL A 81 -6.71 -8.40 12.84
N MET A 82 -5.96 -7.83 11.93
CA MET A 82 -5.00 -6.75 12.19
C MET A 82 -5.19 -5.61 11.21
N ASN A 83 -5.26 -4.37 11.71
CA ASN A 83 -5.29 -3.18 10.88
C ASN A 83 -3.86 -2.69 10.62
N ARG A 84 -3.47 -2.64 9.33
CA ARG A 84 -2.21 -2.08 8.82
C ARG A 84 -2.49 -1.08 7.69
N GLY A 85 -3.60 -0.36 7.82
CA GLY A 85 -3.94 0.75 6.93
C GLY A 85 -3.14 2.01 7.25
N PHE A 86 -2.74 2.74 6.22
CA PHE A 86 -2.01 4.01 6.34
C PHE A 86 -2.59 5.05 5.36
N GLY A 87 -2.78 6.28 5.85
CA GLY A 87 -3.61 7.27 5.17
C GLY A 87 -3.02 7.78 3.87
N GLY A 88 -3.85 7.92 2.82
CA GLY A 88 -3.44 8.51 1.55
C GLY A 88 -2.55 7.63 0.68
N SER A 89 -2.31 6.38 1.05
CA SER A 89 -1.46 5.46 0.29
C SER A 89 -2.04 5.12 -1.08
N ARG A 90 -1.15 4.79 -1.99
CA ARG A 90 -1.38 4.28 -3.34
C ARG A 90 -0.69 2.94 -3.50
N PHE A 91 -0.95 2.23 -4.58
CA PHE A 91 -0.31 0.93 -4.83
C PHE A 91 1.22 0.93 -4.73
N PRO A 92 1.97 1.92 -5.28
CA PRO A 92 3.43 1.96 -5.09
C PRO A 92 3.85 1.99 -3.62
N ASP A 93 3.11 2.71 -2.78
CA ASP A 93 3.37 2.80 -1.35
C ASP A 93 3.07 1.48 -0.64
N ALA A 94 1.96 0.83 -1.02
CA ALA A 94 1.60 -0.49 -0.52
C ALA A 94 2.64 -1.55 -0.91
N ILE A 95 3.21 -1.48 -2.12
CA ILE A 95 4.30 -2.36 -2.56
C ILE A 95 5.57 -2.08 -1.74
N GLN A 96 5.93 -0.81 -1.54
CA GLN A 96 7.14 -0.40 -0.80
C GLN A 96 7.10 -0.85 0.67
N LEU A 97 5.95 -0.76 1.33
CA LEU A 97 5.80 -1.09 2.74
C LEU A 97 5.38 -2.54 3.01
N PHE A 98 5.22 -3.34 1.95
CA PHE A 98 4.68 -4.70 2.02
C PHE A 98 5.45 -5.61 2.97
N ASP A 99 6.78 -5.61 2.91
CA ASP A 99 7.60 -6.46 3.77
C ASP A 99 7.40 -6.12 5.24
N LYS A 100 7.37 -4.84 5.56
CA LYS A 100 7.27 -4.35 6.92
C LYS A 100 5.87 -4.53 7.52
N LEU A 101 4.83 -4.28 6.72
CA LEU A 101 3.45 -4.22 7.22
C LEU A 101 2.64 -5.49 6.96
N VAL A 102 3.15 -6.41 6.13
CA VAL A 102 2.44 -7.64 5.78
C VAL A 102 3.31 -8.87 5.99
N VAL A 103 4.46 -8.97 5.29
CA VAL A 103 5.30 -10.17 5.31
C VAL A 103 5.81 -10.50 6.72
N ALA A 104 6.17 -9.49 7.50
CA ALA A 104 6.66 -9.64 8.88
C ALA A 104 5.68 -10.44 9.79
N TYR A 105 4.39 -10.44 9.48
CA TYR A 105 3.35 -11.10 10.27
C TYR A 105 3.00 -12.51 9.77
N GLN A 106 3.52 -12.95 8.62
CA GLN A 106 3.20 -14.25 8.00
C GLN A 106 1.68 -14.53 8.01
N PRO A 107 0.86 -13.64 7.40
CA PRO A 107 -0.59 -13.73 7.50
C PRO A 107 -1.14 -14.96 6.76
N ARG A 108 -2.29 -15.49 7.24
CA ARG A 108 -3.06 -16.48 6.47
C ARG A 108 -3.87 -15.84 5.35
N GLN A 109 -4.22 -14.55 5.51
CA GLN A 109 -5.01 -13.79 4.55
C GLN A 109 -4.63 -12.31 4.61
N VAL A 110 -4.61 -11.65 3.44
CA VAL A 110 -4.49 -10.20 3.31
C VAL A 110 -5.78 -9.68 2.69
N VAL A 111 -6.37 -8.68 3.31
CA VAL A 111 -7.51 -7.91 2.77
C VAL A 111 -6.97 -6.56 2.33
N LEU A 112 -6.92 -6.33 1.03
CA LEU A 112 -6.31 -5.13 0.42
C LEU A 112 -7.39 -4.16 -0.06
N TYR A 113 -7.25 -2.90 0.32
CA TYR A 113 -8.02 -1.78 -0.25
C TYR A 113 -7.07 -0.69 -0.75
N GLU A 114 -6.88 -0.61 -2.06
CA GLU A 114 -6.06 0.40 -2.76
C GLU A 114 -6.66 0.76 -4.12
N GLY A 115 -6.15 1.82 -4.74
CA GLY A 115 -6.53 2.29 -6.07
C GLY A 115 -7.39 3.55 -6.07
N ASP A 116 -8.08 3.86 -4.98
CA ASP A 116 -8.89 5.06 -4.82
C ASP A 116 -8.02 6.35 -4.90
N ASN A 117 -6.90 6.37 -4.20
CA ASN A 117 -5.97 7.48 -4.24
C ASN A 117 -5.13 7.52 -5.52
N ASP A 118 -4.89 6.37 -6.14
CA ASP A 118 -4.23 6.30 -7.45
C ASP A 118 -5.07 7.02 -8.51
N ILE A 119 -6.36 6.68 -8.62
CA ILE A 119 -7.31 7.37 -9.51
C ILE A 119 -7.45 8.83 -9.12
N GLY A 120 -7.55 9.15 -7.82
CA GLY A 120 -7.61 10.51 -7.30
C GLY A 120 -6.37 11.36 -7.64
N ALA A 121 -5.22 10.73 -7.80
CA ALA A 121 -3.96 11.35 -8.23
C ALA A 121 -3.78 11.39 -9.77
N GLY A 122 -4.79 10.96 -10.54
CA GLY A 122 -4.79 11.03 -11.99
C GLY A 122 -4.34 9.75 -12.70
N ALA A 123 -4.12 8.64 -11.98
CA ALA A 123 -3.81 7.37 -12.63
C ALA A 123 -4.99 6.89 -13.50
N THR A 124 -4.67 6.26 -14.61
CA THR A 124 -5.66 5.61 -15.46
C THR A 124 -6.10 4.27 -14.85
N PRO A 125 -7.29 3.74 -15.21
CA PRO A 125 -7.74 2.41 -14.81
C PRO A 125 -6.70 1.32 -15.13
N GLN A 126 -6.07 1.42 -16.29
CA GLN A 126 -5.04 0.48 -16.73
C GLN A 126 -3.78 0.53 -15.85
N GLN A 127 -3.36 1.74 -15.41
CA GLN A 127 -2.22 1.88 -14.50
C GLN A 127 -2.52 1.31 -13.11
N VAL A 128 -3.74 1.50 -12.61
CA VAL A 128 -4.18 0.87 -11.35
C VAL A 128 -4.18 -0.66 -11.48
N TYR A 129 -4.71 -1.19 -12.58
CA TYR A 129 -4.68 -2.62 -12.87
C TYR A 129 -3.25 -3.18 -12.92
N GLN A 130 -2.33 -2.52 -13.63
CA GLN A 130 -0.92 -2.93 -13.68
C GLN A 130 -0.28 -2.94 -12.28
N SER A 131 -0.57 -1.92 -11.46
CA SER A 131 -0.09 -1.84 -10.09
C SER A 131 -0.65 -2.97 -9.22
N PHE A 132 -1.92 -3.34 -9.41
CA PHE A 132 -2.51 -4.51 -8.76
C PHE A 132 -1.81 -5.81 -9.19
N GLN A 133 -1.50 -5.98 -10.48
CA GLN A 133 -0.76 -7.15 -10.97
C GLN A 133 0.62 -7.27 -10.30
N MET A 134 1.34 -6.14 -10.18
CA MET A 134 2.64 -6.09 -9.48
C MET A 134 2.49 -6.50 -8.01
N PHE A 135 1.45 -6.03 -7.34
CA PHE A 135 1.15 -6.40 -5.95
C PHE A 135 0.81 -7.89 -5.82
N ALA A 136 -0.05 -8.42 -6.69
CA ALA A 136 -0.42 -9.82 -6.70
C ALA A 136 0.78 -10.74 -6.96
N GLU A 137 1.70 -10.34 -7.84
CA GLU A 137 2.94 -11.06 -8.09
C GLU A 137 3.88 -11.03 -6.87
N LEU A 138 3.98 -9.89 -6.20
CA LEU A 138 4.74 -9.74 -4.96
C LEU A 138 4.19 -10.67 -3.86
N MET A 139 2.86 -10.71 -3.72
CA MET A 139 2.15 -11.64 -2.83
C MET A 139 2.52 -13.10 -3.14
N ARG A 140 2.44 -13.49 -4.40
CA ARG A 140 2.74 -14.87 -4.85
C ARG A 140 4.17 -15.28 -4.53
N ARG A 141 5.13 -14.39 -4.74
CA ARG A 141 6.55 -14.66 -4.46
C ARG A 141 6.87 -14.75 -2.97
N LYS A 142 6.34 -13.83 -2.17
CA LYS A 142 6.72 -13.70 -0.75
C LYS A 142 5.82 -14.49 0.19
N LEU A 143 4.56 -14.65 -0.18
CA LEU A 143 3.52 -15.30 0.64
C LEU A 143 2.68 -16.27 -0.21
N PRO A 144 3.29 -17.33 -0.77
CA PRO A 144 2.64 -18.23 -1.76
C PRO A 144 1.43 -18.99 -1.19
N ARG A 145 1.30 -19.13 0.13
CA ARG A 145 0.19 -19.80 0.80
C ARG A 145 -0.87 -18.87 1.36
N THR A 146 -0.64 -17.56 1.31
CA THR A 146 -1.54 -16.54 1.85
C THR A 146 -2.58 -16.15 0.80
N GLN A 147 -3.84 -16.12 1.17
CA GLN A 147 -4.91 -15.64 0.29
C GLN A 147 -4.93 -14.11 0.25
N LEU A 148 -5.10 -13.53 -0.92
CA LEU A 148 -5.36 -12.10 -1.12
C LEU A 148 -6.85 -11.89 -1.45
N VAL A 149 -7.51 -11.07 -0.65
CA VAL A 149 -8.86 -10.54 -0.89
C VAL A 149 -8.73 -9.07 -1.28
N PHE A 150 -9.03 -8.74 -2.53
CA PHE A 150 -9.07 -7.37 -3.00
C PHE A 150 -10.48 -6.80 -2.87
N LEU A 151 -10.58 -5.67 -2.18
CA LEU A 151 -11.83 -4.93 -2.04
C LEU A 151 -11.99 -3.98 -3.22
N ALA A 152 -13.11 -4.06 -3.91
CA ALA A 152 -13.43 -3.14 -5.00
C ALA A 152 -13.24 -1.68 -4.56
N ILE A 153 -12.64 -0.88 -5.42
CA ILE A 153 -12.55 0.57 -5.21
C ILE A 153 -13.98 1.11 -5.13
N LYS A 154 -14.32 1.66 -3.97
CA LYS A 154 -15.68 2.08 -3.66
C LYS A 154 -16.06 3.40 -4.33
N PRO A 155 -17.35 3.63 -4.60
CA PRO A 155 -17.84 4.97 -4.91
C PRO A 155 -17.64 5.91 -3.70
N SER A 156 -17.63 7.21 -3.97
CA SER A 156 -17.71 8.23 -2.92
C SER A 156 -18.34 9.51 -3.47
N ILE A 157 -18.90 10.34 -2.61
CA ILE A 157 -19.50 11.62 -3.01
C ILE A 157 -18.41 12.54 -3.56
N ALA A 158 -17.30 12.66 -2.83
CA ALA A 158 -16.19 13.55 -3.19
C ALA A 158 -15.48 13.18 -4.49
N ARG A 159 -15.57 11.91 -4.92
CA ARG A 159 -14.91 11.42 -6.15
C ARG A 159 -15.91 10.79 -7.12
N TRP A 160 -17.17 11.23 -7.07
CA TRP A 160 -18.22 10.64 -7.90
C TRP A 160 -17.91 10.72 -9.40
N GLU A 161 -17.40 11.84 -9.86
CA GLU A 161 -16.99 12.03 -11.26
C GLU A 161 -15.87 11.07 -11.72
N MET A 162 -15.12 10.53 -10.78
CA MET A 162 -14.06 9.56 -11.06
C MET A 162 -14.56 8.11 -10.99
N TYR A 163 -15.77 7.87 -10.52
CA TYR A 163 -16.29 6.53 -10.28
C TYR A 163 -16.30 5.64 -11.54
N PRO A 164 -16.63 6.14 -12.75
CA PRO A 164 -16.52 5.34 -13.96
C PRO A 164 -15.10 4.75 -14.18
N LYS A 165 -14.05 5.53 -13.88
CA LYS A 165 -12.66 5.04 -13.94
C LYS A 165 -12.37 3.98 -12.88
N MET A 166 -12.93 4.14 -11.67
CA MET A 166 -12.82 3.15 -10.60
C MET A 166 -13.52 1.84 -10.97
N GLN A 167 -14.69 1.92 -11.62
CA GLN A 167 -15.42 0.75 -12.10
C GLN A 167 -14.64 0.02 -13.19
N GLU A 168 -14.02 0.74 -14.13
CA GLU A 168 -13.17 0.15 -15.17
C GLU A 168 -11.97 -0.58 -14.54
N ALA A 169 -11.26 0.06 -13.61
CA ALA A 169 -10.16 -0.57 -12.86
C ALA A 169 -10.62 -1.82 -12.11
N ASN A 170 -11.77 -1.73 -11.42
CA ASN A 170 -12.38 -2.87 -10.73
C ASN A 170 -12.70 -4.03 -11.67
N ASN A 171 -13.21 -3.75 -12.87
CA ASN A 171 -13.53 -4.78 -13.87
C ASN A 171 -12.27 -5.48 -14.38
N LEU A 172 -11.20 -4.73 -14.69
CA LEU A 172 -9.91 -5.29 -15.10
C LEU A 172 -9.30 -6.19 -14.00
N ILE A 173 -9.32 -5.71 -12.77
CA ILE A 173 -8.81 -6.47 -11.61
C ILE A 173 -9.66 -7.72 -11.36
N ARG A 174 -10.99 -7.63 -11.46
CA ARG A 174 -11.90 -8.77 -11.30
C ARG A 174 -11.61 -9.86 -12.32
N GLN A 175 -11.50 -9.51 -13.59
CA GLN A 175 -11.15 -10.46 -14.66
C GLN A 175 -9.82 -11.17 -14.40
N TYR A 176 -8.80 -10.43 -13.99
CA TYR A 176 -7.51 -11.03 -13.62
C TYR A 176 -7.63 -12.00 -12.46
N ILE A 177 -8.40 -11.65 -11.42
CA ILE A 177 -8.62 -12.50 -10.23
C ILE A 177 -9.39 -13.78 -10.63
N GLU A 178 -10.40 -13.68 -11.50
CA GLU A 178 -11.18 -14.82 -12.00
C GLU A 178 -10.30 -15.81 -12.77
N MET A 179 -9.29 -15.33 -13.51
CA MET A 179 -8.29 -16.17 -14.17
C MET A 179 -7.25 -16.76 -13.20
N ASN A 180 -7.15 -16.24 -11.95
CA ASN A 180 -6.18 -16.66 -10.96
C ASN A 180 -6.83 -17.05 -9.60
N PRO A 181 -7.83 -17.95 -9.58
CA PRO A 181 -8.73 -18.12 -8.40
C PRO A 181 -8.07 -18.86 -7.22
N LYS A 182 -6.88 -19.44 -7.38
CA LYS A 182 -6.25 -20.23 -6.30
C LYS A 182 -5.93 -19.38 -5.07
N GLN A 183 -5.40 -18.18 -5.27
CA GLN A 183 -4.90 -17.31 -4.20
C GLN A 183 -5.67 -16.00 -4.08
N LEU A 184 -6.36 -15.60 -5.14
CA LEU A 184 -6.98 -14.27 -5.25
C LEU A 184 -8.50 -14.35 -5.12
N ARG A 185 -9.09 -13.35 -4.45
CA ARG A 185 -10.55 -13.12 -4.37
C ARG A 185 -10.84 -11.65 -4.61
N PHE A 186 -11.87 -11.38 -5.39
CA PHE A 186 -12.45 -10.05 -5.56
C PHE A 186 -13.73 -9.94 -4.74
N VAL A 187 -13.89 -8.86 -3.96
CA VAL A 187 -15.10 -8.61 -3.18
C VAL A 187 -15.64 -7.24 -3.51
N ASP A 188 -16.85 -7.21 -4.05
CA ASP A 188 -17.54 -5.96 -4.34
C ASP A 188 -18.14 -5.36 -3.07
N VAL A 189 -17.37 -4.50 -2.44
CA VAL A 189 -17.81 -3.70 -1.29
C VAL A 189 -18.32 -2.32 -1.71
N GLY A 190 -18.27 -2.00 -2.99
CA GLY A 190 -18.64 -0.69 -3.54
C GLY A 190 -20.13 -0.60 -3.90
N THR A 191 -20.65 -1.53 -4.69
CA THR A 191 -22.06 -1.55 -5.12
C THR A 191 -23.05 -1.43 -3.96
N PRO A 192 -22.88 -2.11 -2.81
CA PRO A 192 -23.79 -1.97 -1.68
C PRO A 192 -23.83 -0.58 -1.02
N LEU A 193 -22.91 0.30 -1.37
CA LEU A 193 -22.89 1.69 -0.88
C LEU A 193 -23.72 2.64 -1.77
N LEU A 194 -24.23 2.15 -2.89
CA LEU A 194 -25.09 2.90 -3.79
C LEU A 194 -26.57 2.79 -3.35
N GLY A 195 -27.31 3.88 -3.57
CA GLY A 195 -28.74 3.92 -3.40
C GLY A 195 -29.50 3.46 -4.64
N PRO A 196 -30.85 3.42 -4.58
CA PRO A 196 -31.69 3.04 -5.71
C PRO A 196 -31.52 3.95 -6.96
N ASN A 197 -31.05 5.18 -6.74
CA ASN A 197 -30.72 6.14 -7.79
C ASN A 197 -29.35 5.92 -8.43
N GLY A 198 -28.64 4.85 -8.03
CA GLY A 198 -27.30 4.52 -8.52
C GLY A 198 -26.21 5.45 -7.99
N LYS A 199 -26.48 6.34 -7.03
CA LYS A 199 -25.50 7.28 -6.45
C LYS A 199 -25.08 6.86 -5.04
N PRO A 200 -23.90 7.32 -4.54
CA PRO A 200 -23.49 7.08 -3.17
C PRO A 200 -24.54 7.56 -2.17
N ARG A 201 -24.85 6.74 -1.19
CA ARG A 201 -25.80 7.07 -0.11
C ARG A 201 -25.10 7.99 0.89
N PRO A 202 -25.58 9.26 1.08
CA PRO A 202 -24.86 10.25 1.88
C PRO A 202 -24.61 9.85 3.34
N GLU A 203 -25.56 9.14 3.96
CA GLU A 203 -25.47 8.69 5.35
C GLU A 203 -24.34 7.69 5.62
N LEU A 204 -23.76 7.10 4.56
CA LEU A 204 -22.65 6.16 4.66
C LEU A 204 -21.28 6.84 4.65
N TYR A 205 -21.25 8.17 4.40
CA TYR A 205 -20.04 8.95 4.31
C TYR A 205 -19.98 10.04 5.37
N ARG A 206 -18.77 10.38 5.81
CA ARG A 206 -18.51 11.52 6.66
C ARG A 206 -18.71 12.83 5.88
N GLU A 207 -18.60 13.97 6.56
CA GLU A 207 -18.74 15.31 5.96
C GLU A 207 -17.80 15.53 4.76
N ASP A 208 -16.64 14.89 4.73
CA ASP A 208 -15.70 14.95 3.60
C ASP A 208 -16.20 14.22 2.34
N GLY A 209 -17.32 13.52 2.41
CA GLY A 209 -17.91 12.76 1.31
C GLY A 209 -17.04 11.63 0.77
N LEU A 210 -15.94 11.29 1.44
CA LEU A 210 -14.95 10.29 1.01
C LEU A 210 -14.85 9.13 1.98
N HIS A 211 -14.64 9.41 3.26
CA HIS A 211 -14.47 8.40 4.30
C HIS A 211 -15.82 7.93 4.84
N MET A 212 -15.88 6.66 5.18
CA MET A 212 -17.12 6.04 5.62
C MET A 212 -17.47 6.37 7.07
N THR A 213 -18.76 6.44 7.35
CA THR A 213 -19.33 6.39 8.70
C THR A 213 -19.32 4.96 9.24
N ARG A 214 -19.76 4.80 10.50
CA ARG A 214 -19.98 3.46 11.09
C ARG A 214 -20.91 2.61 10.23
N ALA A 215 -22.01 3.19 9.72
CA ALA A 215 -22.97 2.50 8.86
C ALA A 215 -22.33 1.97 7.57
N GLY A 216 -21.39 2.73 6.97
CA GLY A 216 -20.64 2.27 5.81
C GLY A 216 -19.77 1.05 6.13
N TYR A 217 -19.06 1.06 7.27
CA TYR A 217 -18.26 -0.11 7.71
C TYR A 217 -19.12 -1.32 8.07
N GLU A 218 -20.34 -1.14 8.59
CA GLU A 218 -21.28 -2.25 8.82
C GLU A 218 -21.69 -2.96 7.53
N ILE A 219 -21.84 -2.21 6.44
CA ILE A 219 -22.06 -2.81 5.12
C ILE A 219 -20.83 -3.63 4.71
N TRP A 220 -19.63 -3.06 4.83
CA TRP A 220 -18.41 -3.77 4.52
C TRP A 220 -18.24 -5.03 5.37
N THR A 221 -18.56 -4.96 6.66
CA THR A 221 -18.53 -6.11 7.58
C THR A 221 -19.42 -7.24 7.06
N ARG A 222 -20.68 -6.95 6.73
CA ARG A 222 -21.62 -7.97 6.22
C ARG A 222 -21.11 -8.61 4.92
N VAL A 223 -20.65 -7.78 3.99
CA VAL A 223 -20.15 -8.25 2.68
C VAL A 223 -18.90 -9.10 2.82
N LEU A 224 -17.96 -8.69 3.69
CA LEU A 224 -16.68 -9.36 3.86
C LEU A 224 -16.71 -10.63 4.70
N THR A 225 -17.65 -10.74 5.65
CA THR A 225 -17.71 -11.85 6.60
C THR A 225 -17.60 -13.25 5.94
N PRO A 226 -18.25 -13.54 4.80
CA PRO A 226 -18.16 -14.83 4.13
C PRO A 226 -16.77 -15.13 3.52
N TYR A 227 -15.97 -14.11 3.25
CA TYR A 227 -14.68 -14.22 2.57
C TYR A 227 -13.49 -14.29 3.53
N LEU A 228 -13.71 -13.99 4.82
CA LEU A 228 -12.63 -14.05 5.81
C LEU A 228 -12.44 -15.46 6.35
N MET A 229 -11.18 -15.89 6.38
CA MET A 229 -10.79 -17.17 6.98
C MET A 229 -11.09 -17.19 8.49
N LYS A 230 -11.45 -18.37 8.99
CA LYS A 230 -11.70 -18.62 10.43
C LYS A 230 -10.41 -18.70 11.21
#